data_04f22cb6d4c4824dff8d385af99b6e26
#
_entry.id   04f22cb6d4c4824dff8d385af99b6e26
#
_cell.length_a   1.000
_cell.length_b   1.000
_cell.length_c   1.000
_cell.angle_alpha   90.00
_cell.angle_beta   90.00
_cell.angle_gamma   90.00
#
_symmetry.space_group_name_H-M   'P 1'
#
loop_
_entity.id
_entity.type
_entity.pdbx_description
1 polymer ?
#
loop_
_entity_poly.entity_id
_entity_poly.type
_entity_poly.pdbx_seq_one_letter_code
_entity_poly.pdbx_strand_id
1 'polypeptide(L)'
;MKKLIALLLVLVMVVALGTTAFADDAKVGKTVLKVAFNQTITNPEAKTLQKISDDLYDATEGRYSMEIYPDASLGDQAQTLEMVMMGALDMSLVGNAIIEPYASDFAIIATPYVYDDINHQERVFESGDPALEALYATTEEHGFVVLCTYSLGARNLYTRDGPVTNPDELKGLKIRVIGSDTCINMMNTMGGVGQGMPQGDVYSAIQTKVLDGAENNIITYVDLVQYEVAPYYNYTGHLLLPDVLFMLISYCF
;
A
#
# COMPACT_ATOMS: atom_id res chain seq x y z
N MET A 1 26.09 35.33 32.11
CA MET A 1 25.91 33.93 32.49
C MET A 1 24.56 33.35 32.01
N LYS A 2 23.40 33.96 32.34
CA LYS A 2 22.08 33.41 31.93
C LYS A 2 21.89 33.25 30.39
N LYS A 3 22.42 34.17 29.57
CA LYS A 3 22.33 34.10 28.09
C LYS A 3 23.25 33.01 27.48
N LEU A 4 24.37 32.71 28.12
CA LEU A 4 25.30 31.64 27.69
C LEU A 4 24.72 30.24 27.98
N ILE A 5 24.03 30.11 29.13
CA ILE A 5 23.38 28.85 29.51
C ILE A 5 22.17 28.55 28.59
N ALA A 6 21.39 29.59 28.21
CA ALA A 6 20.30 29.43 27.24
C ALA A 6 20.81 29.02 25.84
N LEU A 7 21.96 29.53 25.39
CA LEU A 7 22.55 29.14 24.10
C LEU A 7 23.10 27.72 24.13
N LEU A 8 23.67 27.28 25.26
CA LEU A 8 24.13 25.89 25.43
C LEU A 8 22.94 24.89 25.48
N LEU A 9 21.82 25.26 26.11
CA LEU A 9 20.61 24.43 26.14
C LEU A 9 19.96 24.29 24.75
N VAL A 10 19.95 25.35 23.95
CA VAL A 10 19.47 25.28 22.57
C VAL A 10 20.38 24.44 21.70
N LEU A 11 21.71 24.53 21.88
CA LEU A 11 22.68 23.70 21.15
C LEU A 11 22.56 22.22 21.53
N VAL A 12 22.32 21.91 22.80
CA VAL A 12 22.10 20.52 23.26
C VAL A 12 20.75 19.95 22.74
N MET A 13 19.69 20.78 22.63
CA MET A 13 18.42 20.33 22.02
C MET A 13 18.56 20.08 20.51
N VAL A 14 19.35 20.86 19.79
CA VAL A 14 19.57 20.64 18.34
C VAL A 14 20.39 19.38 18.07
N VAL A 15 21.30 19.01 18.98
CA VAL A 15 22.07 17.75 18.86
C VAL A 15 21.24 16.54 19.31
N ALA A 16 20.23 16.71 20.18
CA ALA A 16 19.37 15.60 20.64
C ALA A 16 18.23 15.25 19.67
N LEU A 17 17.95 16.06 18.64
CA LEU A 17 16.95 15.79 17.60
C LEU A 17 17.54 15.05 16.37
N GLY A 18 18.83 14.69 16.42
CA GLY A 18 19.56 14.08 15.31
C GLY A 18 19.86 12.58 15.44
N THR A 19 19.31 11.89 16.43
CA THR A 19 19.44 10.43 16.51
C THR A 19 18.08 9.78 16.59
N THR A 20 17.37 9.76 15.46
CA THR A 20 16.43 8.66 15.23
C THR A 20 17.28 7.41 15.10
N ALA A 21 17.17 6.55 16.11
CA ALA A 21 17.78 5.22 16.09
C ALA A 21 17.11 4.39 14.98
N PHE A 22 17.61 4.56 13.76
CA PHE A 22 17.41 3.59 12.69
C PHE A 22 18.77 3.17 12.18
N ALA A 23 18.97 1.87 12.40
CA ALA A 23 19.87 1.02 11.69
C ALA A 23 21.36 1.22 11.91
N ASP A 24 21.87 0.28 12.58
CA ASP A 24 23.11 -0.38 12.20
C ASP A 24 23.06 -0.68 10.69
N ASP A 25 24.03 -0.14 9.95
CA ASP A 25 24.43 -0.54 8.59
C ASP A 25 23.45 -0.39 7.43
N ALA A 26 22.62 0.66 7.37
CA ALA A 26 21.89 0.94 6.13
C ALA A 26 22.87 1.21 4.98
N LYS A 27 22.81 0.36 3.93
CA LYS A 27 23.62 0.54 2.71
C LYS A 27 23.06 1.70 1.90
N VAL A 28 23.78 2.82 1.83
CA VAL A 28 23.36 4.01 1.07
C VAL A 28 24.14 4.10 -0.23
N GLY A 29 23.43 4.03 -1.35
CA GLY A 29 24.01 4.14 -2.69
C GLY A 29 24.34 5.59 -3.08
N LYS A 30 25.08 5.74 -4.19
CA LYS A 30 25.38 7.06 -4.79
C LYS A 30 24.12 7.75 -5.29
N THR A 31 23.15 6.96 -5.77
CA THR A 31 21.80 7.39 -6.15
C THR A 31 20.81 6.67 -5.24
N VAL A 32 19.97 7.42 -4.55
CA VAL A 32 18.95 6.89 -3.65
C VAL A 32 17.59 7.05 -4.32
N LEU A 33 16.92 5.92 -4.63
CA LEU A 33 15.58 5.89 -5.19
C LEU A 33 14.55 6.04 -4.05
N LYS A 34 13.66 7.00 -4.17
CA LYS A 34 12.61 7.24 -3.19
C LYS A 34 11.41 6.36 -3.47
N VAL A 35 10.98 5.57 -2.47
CA VAL A 35 9.85 4.64 -2.56
C VAL A 35 8.76 5.08 -1.61
N ALA A 36 7.59 5.48 -2.12
CA ALA A 36 6.41 5.74 -1.29
C ALA A 36 5.74 4.44 -0.88
N PHE A 37 5.29 4.39 0.36
CA PHE A 37 4.61 3.25 0.95
C PHE A 37 3.55 3.71 1.95
N ASN A 38 2.35 3.15 1.88
CA ASN A 38 1.22 3.62 2.70
C ASN A 38 1.01 2.87 4.02
N GLN A 39 1.73 1.78 4.25
CA GLN A 39 1.70 1.01 5.49
C GLN A 39 2.86 1.42 6.41
N THR A 40 2.91 0.84 7.61
CA THR A 40 3.98 1.12 8.57
C THR A 40 5.32 0.51 8.14
N ILE A 41 6.42 1.02 8.68
CA ILE A 41 7.76 0.48 8.41
C ILE A 41 7.95 -0.95 8.97
N THR A 42 7.09 -1.38 9.89
CA THR A 42 7.12 -2.74 10.47
C THR A 42 6.39 -3.77 9.62
N ASN A 43 5.62 -3.32 8.62
CA ASN A 43 4.91 -4.18 7.69
C ASN A 43 5.86 -5.15 6.96
N PRO A 44 5.46 -6.41 6.69
CA PRO A 44 6.28 -7.37 5.94
C PRO A 44 6.76 -6.85 4.57
N GLU A 45 5.95 -6.07 3.85
CA GLU A 45 6.35 -5.48 2.57
C GLU A 45 7.47 -4.47 2.72
N ALA A 46 7.46 -3.63 3.77
CA ALA A 46 8.55 -2.71 4.05
C ALA A 46 9.87 -3.44 4.26
N LYS A 47 9.85 -4.58 4.96
CA LYS A 47 11.04 -5.44 5.14
C LYS A 47 11.53 -6.02 3.82
N THR A 48 10.60 -6.38 2.92
CA THR A 48 10.95 -6.87 1.58
C THR A 48 11.53 -5.74 0.73
N LEU A 49 10.95 -4.54 0.76
CA LEU A 49 11.52 -3.35 0.09
C LEU A 49 12.94 -3.05 0.61
N GLN A 50 13.18 -3.15 1.92
CA GLN A 50 14.52 -2.95 2.48
C GLN A 50 15.50 -4.01 1.96
N LYS A 51 15.08 -5.28 1.90
CA LYS A 51 15.92 -6.34 1.32
C LYS A 51 16.22 -6.09 -0.16
N ILE A 52 15.24 -5.66 -0.94
CA ILE A 52 15.45 -5.28 -2.35
C ILE A 52 16.45 -4.13 -2.46
N SER A 53 16.38 -3.14 -1.56
CA SER A 53 17.36 -2.05 -1.51
C SER A 53 18.78 -2.55 -1.27
N ASP A 54 18.96 -3.48 -0.33
CA ASP A 54 20.26 -4.06 0.01
C ASP A 54 20.82 -4.90 -1.16
N ASP A 55 19.96 -5.72 -1.79
CA ASP A 55 20.32 -6.52 -2.96
C ASP A 55 20.67 -5.62 -4.17
N LEU A 56 19.94 -4.53 -4.36
CA LEU A 56 20.21 -3.53 -5.41
C LEU A 56 21.56 -2.84 -5.19
N TYR A 57 21.83 -2.46 -3.94
CA TYR A 57 23.13 -1.88 -3.58
C TYR A 57 24.28 -2.82 -3.92
N ASP A 58 24.18 -4.09 -3.52
CA ASP A 58 25.23 -5.10 -3.77
C ASP A 58 25.36 -5.39 -5.28
N ALA A 59 24.26 -5.61 -5.99
CA ALA A 59 24.27 -5.88 -7.41
C ALA A 59 24.80 -4.72 -8.27
N THR A 60 24.68 -3.50 -7.76
CA THR A 60 25.13 -2.29 -8.46
C THR A 60 26.47 -1.75 -7.94
N GLU A 61 27.17 -2.50 -7.08
CA GLU A 61 28.43 -2.09 -6.47
C GLU A 61 28.35 -0.70 -5.79
N GLY A 62 27.26 -0.47 -5.05
CA GLY A 62 26.99 0.77 -4.33
C GLY A 62 26.52 1.94 -5.19
N ARG A 63 26.05 1.70 -6.41
CA ARG A 63 25.52 2.79 -7.26
C ARG A 63 24.12 3.20 -6.86
N TYR A 64 23.25 2.24 -6.51
CA TYR A 64 21.84 2.49 -6.17
C TYR A 64 21.49 1.90 -4.82
N SER A 65 20.56 2.56 -4.14
CA SER A 65 19.82 2.05 -2.98
C SER A 65 18.42 2.64 -2.99
N MET A 66 17.55 2.19 -2.09
CA MET A 66 16.20 2.74 -1.95
C MET A 66 16.05 3.39 -0.57
N GLU A 67 15.25 4.46 -0.49
CA GLU A 67 14.78 5.07 0.74
C GLU A 67 13.26 4.93 0.80
N ILE A 68 12.76 4.24 1.84
CA ILE A 68 11.34 3.95 2.00
C ILE A 68 10.70 5.07 2.81
N TYR A 69 9.60 5.64 2.29
CA TYR A 69 8.78 6.65 2.92
C TYR A 69 7.45 5.99 3.35
N PRO A 70 7.37 5.47 4.59
CA PRO A 70 6.19 4.76 5.09
C PRO A 70 5.07 5.70 5.53
N ASP A 71 3.98 5.11 6.05
CA ASP A 71 2.86 5.79 6.71
C ASP A 71 2.17 6.84 5.83
N ALA A 72 2.15 6.63 4.51
CA ALA A 72 1.66 7.59 3.52
C ALA A 72 2.27 9.00 3.67
N SER A 73 3.52 9.09 4.14
CA SER A 73 4.21 10.36 4.44
C SER A 73 4.44 11.26 3.22
N LEU A 74 4.41 10.70 2.00
CA LEU A 74 4.49 11.44 0.74
C LEU A 74 3.11 11.65 0.07
N GLY A 75 2.04 11.16 0.67
CA GLY A 75 0.69 11.22 0.13
C GLY A 75 0.01 9.85 0.11
N ASP A 76 -1.27 9.81 -0.24
CA ASP A 76 -1.99 8.56 -0.43
C ASP A 76 -1.53 7.80 -1.70
N GLN A 77 -2.04 6.59 -1.89
CA GLN A 77 -1.61 5.73 -3.00
C GLN A 77 -1.86 6.35 -4.38
N ALA A 78 -2.99 7.03 -4.58
CA ALA A 78 -3.31 7.66 -5.86
C ALA A 78 -2.38 8.86 -6.12
N GLN A 79 -2.15 9.69 -5.10
CA GLN A 79 -1.22 10.81 -5.17
C GLN A 79 0.22 10.35 -5.49
N THR A 80 0.70 9.28 -4.84
CA THR A 80 2.05 8.78 -5.08
C THR A 80 2.20 8.11 -6.44
N LEU A 81 1.15 7.47 -6.98
CA LEU A 81 1.12 7.00 -8.36
C LEU A 81 1.28 8.18 -9.33
N GLU A 82 0.48 9.24 -9.16
CA GLU A 82 0.60 10.45 -9.99
C GLU A 82 1.99 11.10 -9.89
N MET A 83 2.60 11.14 -8.69
CA MET A 83 3.96 11.66 -8.51
C MET A 83 4.99 10.85 -9.31
N VAL A 84 4.87 9.52 -9.38
CA VAL A 84 5.74 8.68 -10.21
C VAL A 84 5.51 8.98 -11.69
N MET A 85 4.26 9.03 -12.16
CA MET A 85 3.92 9.35 -13.55
C MET A 85 4.49 10.71 -14.00
N MET A 86 4.54 11.70 -13.09
CA MET A 86 5.09 13.04 -13.36
C MET A 86 6.61 13.14 -13.16
N GLY A 87 7.28 12.09 -12.71
CA GLY A 87 8.72 12.07 -12.40
C GLY A 87 9.11 12.83 -11.13
N ALA A 88 8.15 13.09 -10.23
CA ALA A 88 8.40 13.72 -8.93
C ALA A 88 8.79 12.71 -7.83
N LEU A 89 8.54 11.43 -8.08
CA LEU A 89 8.87 10.31 -7.23
C LEU A 89 9.43 9.17 -8.09
N ASP A 90 10.41 8.42 -7.56
CA ASP A 90 11.06 7.36 -8.33
C ASP A 90 10.22 6.08 -8.38
N MET A 91 9.61 5.69 -7.25
CA MET A 91 8.90 4.43 -7.07
C MET A 91 7.73 4.58 -6.09
N SER A 92 6.72 3.73 -6.24
CA SER A 92 5.66 3.58 -5.24
C SER A 92 5.16 2.14 -5.18
N LEU A 93 4.68 1.72 -4.00
CA LEU A 93 3.98 0.46 -3.78
C LEU A 93 2.52 0.76 -3.45
N VAL A 94 1.60 0.32 -4.31
CA VAL A 94 0.16 0.59 -4.17
C VAL A 94 -0.66 -0.66 -4.42
N GLY A 95 -1.86 -0.70 -3.85
CA GLY A 95 -2.85 -1.73 -4.21
C GLY A 95 -3.21 -1.64 -5.70
N ASN A 96 -3.24 -2.78 -6.37
CA ASN A 96 -3.52 -2.90 -7.81
C ASN A 96 -4.72 -2.07 -8.28
N ALA A 97 -5.79 -1.99 -7.48
CA ALA A 97 -7.00 -1.25 -7.82
C ALA A 97 -6.77 0.27 -8.05
N ILE A 98 -5.66 0.82 -7.55
CA ILE A 98 -5.28 2.22 -7.77
C ILE A 98 -4.77 2.46 -9.20
N ILE A 99 -4.30 1.42 -9.87
CA ILE A 99 -3.82 1.50 -11.26
C ILE A 99 -4.98 1.46 -12.27
N GLU A 100 -6.12 0.85 -11.88
CA GLU A 100 -7.29 0.65 -12.76
C GLU A 100 -7.77 1.91 -13.51
N PRO A 101 -7.82 3.13 -12.92
CA PRO A 101 -8.23 4.33 -13.64
C PRO A 101 -7.33 4.72 -14.83
N TYR A 102 -6.07 4.26 -14.84
CA TYR A 102 -5.08 4.54 -15.88
C TYR A 102 -4.97 3.36 -16.87
N ALA A 103 -4.86 2.15 -16.34
CA ALA A 103 -4.77 0.90 -17.11
C ALA A 103 -5.94 -0.01 -16.70
N SER A 104 -7.08 0.11 -17.37
CA SER A 104 -8.34 -0.57 -16.99
C SER A 104 -8.25 -2.09 -16.94
N ASP A 105 -7.33 -2.69 -17.72
CA ASP A 105 -7.13 -4.13 -17.75
C ASP A 105 -6.60 -4.68 -16.41
N PHE A 106 -6.04 -3.81 -15.54
CA PHE A 106 -5.67 -4.19 -14.18
C PHE A 106 -6.87 -4.61 -13.32
N ALA A 107 -8.09 -4.27 -13.69
CA ALA A 107 -9.31 -4.77 -13.05
C ALA A 107 -9.39 -6.30 -13.04
N ILE A 108 -8.75 -6.98 -14.01
CA ILE A 108 -8.81 -8.46 -14.13
C ILE A 108 -8.15 -9.12 -12.91
N ILE A 109 -6.99 -8.62 -12.47
CA ILE A 109 -6.27 -9.17 -11.31
C ILE A 109 -6.80 -8.66 -9.97
N ALA A 110 -7.79 -7.74 -9.98
CA ALA A 110 -8.57 -7.26 -8.84
C ALA A 110 -9.99 -7.84 -8.79
N THR A 111 -10.30 -8.81 -9.65
CA THR A 111 -11.64 -9.40 -9.70
C THR A 111 -11.88 -10.29 -8.49
N PRO A 112 -13.02 -10.13 -7.77
CA PRO A 112 -13.37 -10.98 -6.65
C PRO A 112 -13.40 -12.46 -7.05
N TYR A 113 -12.86 -13.32 -6.16
CA TYR A 113 -12.84 -14.78 -6.33
C TYR A 113 -12.17 -15.31 -7.61
N VAL A 114 -11.36 -14.49 -8.30
CA VAL A 114 -10.60 -14.92 -9.49
C VAL A 114 -9.49 -15.93 -9.15
N TYR A 115 -8.97 -15.87 -7.93
CA TYR A 115 -8.02 -16.84 -7.41
C TYR A 115 -8.67 -17.77 -6.40
N ASP A 116 -8.34 -19.06 -6.44
CA ASP A 116 -8.82 -20.04 -5.46
C ASP A 116 -8.24 -19.80 -4.07
N ASP A 117 -6.96 -19.46 -4.00
CA ASP A 117 -6.22 -19.17 -2.78
C ASP A 117 -4.95 -18.33 -3.09
N ILE A 118 -4.21 -17.97 -2.04
CA ILE A 118 -2.96 -17.21 -2.16
C ILE A 118 -1.89 -17.95 -2.99
N ASN A 119 -1.80 -19.28 -2.87
CA ASN A 119 -0.82 -20.05 -3.64
C ASN A 119 -1.18 -20.07 -5.15
N HIS A 120 -2.50 -20.03 -5.47
CA HIS A 120 -2.92 -19.87 -6.87
C HIS A 120 -2.51 -18.49 -7.39
N GLN A 121 -2.75 -17.43 -6.63
CA GLN A 121 -2.33 -16.07 -7.00
C GLN A 121 -0.81 -15.98 -7.21
N GLU A 122 -0.01 -16.52 -6.28
CA GLU A 122 1.46 -16.55 -6.40
C GLU A 122 1.91 -17.29 -7.65
N ARG A 123 1.36 -18.48 -7.94
CA ARG A 123 1.69 -19.22 -9.17
C ARG A 123 1.36 -18.43 -10.44
N VAL A 124 0.28 -17.63 -10.44
CA VAL A 124 -0.05 -16.78 -11.60
C VAL A 124 1.03 -15.72 -11.79
N PHE A 125 1.42 -15.00 -10.72
CA PHE A 125 2.41 -13.92 -10.83
C PHE A 125 3.84 -14.42 -11.06
N GLU A 126 4.17 -15.64 -10.65
CA GLU A 126 5.48 -16.26 -10.88
C GLU A 126 5.55 -17.05 -12.20
N SER A 127 4.43 -17.17 -12.92
CA SER A 127 4.34 -18.04 -14.10
C SER A 127 5.21 -17.62 -15.29
N GLY A 128 5.53 -16.32 -15.39
CA GLY A 128 6.12 -15.74 -16.61
C GLY A 128 5.19 -15.81 -17.82
N ASP A 129 3.87 -15.86 -17.59
CA ASP A 129 2.88 -15.92 -18.67
C ASP A 129 2.91 -14.63 -19.49
N PRO A 130 2.99 -14.72 -20.85
CA PRO A 130 2.98 -13.54 -21.71
C PRO A 130 1.76 -12.62 -21.55
N ALA A 131 0.63 -13.14 -21.07
CA ALA A 131 -0.56 -12.32 -20.80
C ALA A 131 -0.33 -11.38 -19.61
N LEU A 132 0.40 -11.83 -18.58
CA LEU A 132 0.76 -10.99 -17.43
C LEU A 132 1.78 -9.92 -17.85
N GLU A 133 2.78 -10.29 -18.63
CA GLU A 133 3.75 -9.34 -19.20
C GLU A 133 3.05 -8.28 -20.06
N ALA A 134 2.09 -8.70 -20.90
CA ALA A 134 1.29 -7.78 -21.71
C ALA A 134 0.43 -6.84 -20.85
N LEU A 135 -0.14 -7.34 -19.74
CA LEU A 135 -0.86 -6.50 -18.77
C LEU A 135 0.07 -5.44 -18.16
N TYR A 136 1.26 -5.83 -17.70
CA TYR A 136 2.21 -4.90 -17.11
C TYR A 136 2.67 -3.84 -18.12
N ALA A 137 2.92 -4.22 -19.38
CA ALA A 137 3.32 -3.30 -20.43
C ALA A 137 2.28 -2.19 -20.73
N THR A 138 1.01 -2.39 -20.38
CA THR A 138 -0.01 -1.32 -20.55
C THR A 138 0.28 -0.07 -19.70
N THR A 139 1.12 -0.19 -18.66
CA THR A 139 1.47 0.96 -17.81
C THR A 139 2.55 1.87 -18.41
N GLU A 140 3.29 1.40 -19.40
CA GLU A 140 4.40 2.15 -20.00
C GLU A 140 3.95 3.43 -20.69
N GLU A 141 2.79 3.41 -21.35
CA GLU A 141 2.21 4.61 -21.97
C GLU A 141 1.82 5.70 -20.95
N HIS A 142 1.68 5.31 -19.66
CA HIS A 142 1.41 6.22 -18.54
C HIS A 142 2.68 6.66 -17.80
N GLY A 143 3.86 6.28 -18.29
CA GLY A 143 5.15 6.76 -17.79
C GLY A 143 5.73 5.96 -16.63
N PHE A 144 5.20 4.79 -16.31
CA PHE A 144 5.75 3.91 -15.28
C PHE A 144 5.77 2.44 -15.72
N VAL A 145 6.59 1.64 -15.06
CA VAL A 145 6.72 0.20 -15.29
C VAL A 145 6.48 -0.57 -14.00
N VAL A 146 5.76 -1.68 -14.10
CA VAL A 146 5.56 -2.62 -13.01
C VAL A 146 6.83 -3.45 -12.85
N LEU A 147 7.35 -3.55 -11.62
CA LEU A 147 8.53 -4.34 -11.29
C LEU A 147 8.16 -5.71 -10.71
N CYS A 148 7.22 -5.73 -9.78
CA CYS A 148 6.72 -6.95 -9.16
C CYS A 148 5.40 -6.69 -8.43
N THR A 149 4.77 -7.79 -8.01
CA THR A 149 3.55 -7.81 -7.22
C THR A 149 3.80 -8.50 -5.88
N TYR A 150 3.04 -8.07 -4.88
CA TYR A 150 3.04 -8.65 -3.54
C TYR A 150 1.66 -9.15 -3.18
N SER A 151 1.56 -10.16 -2.31
CA SER A 151 0.31 -10.60 -1.73
C SER A 151 0.34 -10.49 -0.22
N LEU A 152 -0.64 -9.78 0.34
CA LEU A 152 -0.87 -9.69 1.79
C LEU A 152 -2.00 -10.62 2.27
N GLY A 153 -2.41 -11.56 1.40
CA GLY A 153 -3.46 -12.51 1.68
C GLY A 153 -4.87 -11.98 1.40
N ALA A 154 -5.86 -12.80 1.76
CA ALA A 154 -7.25 -12.52 1.47
C ALA A 154 -7.76 -11.29 2.23
N ARG A 155 -8.51 -10.45 1.51
CA ARG A 155 -9.25 -9.34 2.09
C ARG A 155 -10.56 -9.82 2.68
N ASN A 156 -10.91 -9.25 3.81
CA ASN A 156 -12.03 -9.63 4.63
C ASN A 156 -12.75 -8.38 5.12
N LEU A 157 -14.03 -8.51 5.40
CA LEU A 157 -14.85 -7.45 5.91
C LEU A 157 -14.60 -7.25 7.41
N TYR A 158 -14.57 -6.01 7.89
CA TYR A 158 -14.60 -5.68 9.31
C TYR A 158 -15.55 -4.54 9.61
N THR A 159 -16.29 -4.63 10.72
CA THR A 159 -17.40 -3.77 11.05
C THR A 159 -17.36 -3.29 12.50
N ARG A 160 -17.98 -2.11 12.74
CA ARG A 160 -17.98 -1.44 14.05
C ARG A 160 -19.02 -2.03 15.02
N ASP A 161 -20.24 -2.24 14.57
CA ASP A 161 -21.39 -2.40 15.49
C ASP A 161 -21.87 -3.87 15.63
N GLY A 162 -21.36 -4.80 14.84
CA GLY A 162 -21.71 -6.22 14.90
C GLY A 162 -21.10 -7.02 13.77
N PRO A 163 -21.06 -8.35 13.89
CA PRO A 163 -20.56 -9.22 12.84
C PRO A 163 -21.48 -9.23 11.62
N VAL A 164 -20.92 -9.51 10.45
CA VAL A 164 -21.64 -9.78 9.21
C VAL A 164 -21.40 -11.21 8.80
N THR A 165 -22.40 -12.06 8.87
CA THR A 165 -22.33 -13.49 8.62
C THR A 165 -23.04 -13.92 7.32
N ASN A 166 -23.83 -13.02 6.74
CA ASN A 166 -24.51 -13.22 5.48
C ASN A 166 -24.76 -11.88 4.75
N PRO A 167 -25.04 -11.89 3.44
CA PRO A 167 -25.23 -10.66 2.64
C PRO A 167 -26.37 -9.76 3.10
N ASP A 168 -27.42 -10.31 3.74
CA ASP A 168 -28.56 -9.49 4.21
C ASP A 168 -28.13 -8.52 5.33
N GLU A 169 -27.15 -8.89 6.12
CA GLU A 169 -26.58 -8.06 7.19
C GLU A 169 -25.69 -6.92 6.68
N LEU A 170 -25.27 -6.96 5.39
CA LEU A 170 -24.56 -5.87 4.73
C LEU A 170 -25.49 -4.75 4.27
N LYS A 171 -26.79 -5.00 4.16
CA LYS A 171 -27.72 -4.02 3.58
C LYS A 171 -27.68 -2.66 4.26
N GLY A 172 -27.30 -1.65 3.47
CA GLY A 172 -27.21 -0.26 3.90
C GLY A 172 -25.97 0.11 4.70
N LEU A 173 -25.09 -0.85 5.04
CA LEU A 173 -23.84 -0.56 5.69
C LEU A 173 -22.88 0.13 4.72
N LYS A 174 -22.32 1.25 5.13
CA LYS A 174 -21.30 2.00 4.39
C LYS A 174 -19.94 1.38 4.68
N ILE A 175 -19.43 0.66 3.71
CA ILE A 175 -18.16 -0.08 3.81
C ILE A 175 -17.11 0.61 2.94
N ARG A 176 -16.02 1.01 3.56
CA ARG A 176 -14.89 1.53 2.81
C ARG A 176 -14.25 0.44 1.96
N VAL A 177 -13.96 0.80 0.74
CA VAL A 177 -13.15 0.02 -0.20
C VAL A 177 -12.03 0.89 -0.76
N ILE A 178 -11.09 0.28 -1.48
CA ILE A 178 -10.11 1.05 -2.28
C ILE A 178 -10.88 1.83 -3.36
N GLY A 179 -10.40 3.03 -3.70
CA GLY A 179 -11.04 3.94 -4.63
C GLY A 179 -10.93 3.49 -6.09
N SER A 180 -11.53 2.36 -6.45
CA SER A 180 -11.71 1.90 -7.83
C SER A 180 -13.14 1.48 -8.10
N ASP A 181 -13.55 1.54 -9.35
CA ASP A 181 -14.90 1.13 -9.75
C ASP A 181 -15.13 -0.36 -9.48
N THR A 182 -14.13 -1.21 -9.70
CA THR A 182 -14.20 -2.64 -9.41
C THR A 182 -14.47 -2.89 -7.93
N CYS A 183 -13.73 -2.25 -7.01
CA CYS A 183 -13.94 -2.43 -5.57
C CYS A 183 -15.28 -1.87 -5.09
N ILE A 184 -15.72 -0.71 -5.60
CA ILE A 184 -17.02 -0.11 -5.25
C ILE A 184 -18.15 -1.02 -5.73
N ASN A 185 -18.11 -1.49 -6.98
CA ASN A 185 -19.11 -2.38 -7.55
C ASN A 185 -19.13 -3.75 -6.87
N MET A 186 -17.98 -4.28 -6.49
CA MET A 186 -17.89 -5.50 -5.68
C MET A 186 -18.70 -5.35 -4.39
N MET A 187 -18.45 -4.32 -3.60
CA MET A 187 -19.13 -4.11 -2.32
C MET A 187 -20.64 -3.90 -2.52
N ASN A 188 -21.02 -3.12 -3.53
CA ASN A 188 -22.43 -2.90 -3.87
C ASN A 188 -23.14 -4.21 -4.28
N THR A 189 -22.45 -5.07 -5.04
CA THR A 189 -22.97 -6.38 -5.45
C THR A 189 -23.09 -7.35 -4.27
N MET A 190 -22.19 -7.26 -3.29
CA MET A 190 -22.27 -8.03 -2.04
C MET A 190 -23.43 -7.59 -1.14
N GLY A 191 -24.05 -6.44 -1.38
CA GLY A 191 -25.22 -5.93 -0.66
C GLY A 191 -24.96 -4.72 0.23
N GLY A 192 -23.70 -4.30 0.39
CA GLY A 192 -23.30 -3.10 1.13
C GLY A 192 -23.39 -1.83 0.29
N VAL A 193 -22.88 -0.73 0.83
CA VAL A 193 -22.68 0.54 0.11
C VAL A 193 -21.18 0.82 0.07
N GLY A 194 -20.56 0.56 -1.08
CA GLY A 194 -19.11 0.76 -1.28
C GLY A 194 -18.75 2.24 -1.28
N GLN A 195 -17.81 2.63 -0.42
CA GLN A 195 -17.29 3.99 -0.31
C GLN A 195 -15.79 3.97 -0.62
N GLY A 196 -15.40 4.46 -1.81
CA GLY A 196 -13.99 4.64 -2.16
C GLY A 196 -13.35 5.71 -1.28
N MET A 197 -12.25 5.38 -0.58
CA MET A 197 -11.58 6.30 0.33
C MET A 197 -10.11 5.92 0.52
N PRO A 198 -9.17 6.90 0.65
CA PRO A 198 -7.79 6.65 1.04
C PRO A 198 -7.67 5.88 2.34
N GLN A 199 -6.65 5.03 2.46
CA GLN A 199 -6.48 4.18 3.64
C GLN A 199 -6.28 4.98 4.93
N GLY A 200 -5.57 6.12 4.87
CA GLY A 200 -5.28 6.96 6.04
C GLY A 200 -6.53 7.55 6.71
N ASP A 201 -7.65 7.67 5.99
CA ASP A 201 -8.89 8.26 6.50
C ASP A 201 -9.81 7.24 7.17
N VAL A 202 -9.57 5.95 6.97
CA VAL A 202 -10.50 4.86 7.34
C VAL A 202 -10.77 4.81 8.85
N TYR A 203 -9.70 4.85 9.66
CA TYR A 203 -9.83 4.78 11.12
C TYR A 203 -10.75 5.89 11.65
N SER A 204 -10.48 7.14 11.27
CA SER A 204 -11.26 8.29 11.72
C SER A 204 -12.69 8.28 11.18
N ALA A 205 -12.90 7.83 9.94
CA ALA A 205 -14.22 7.72 9.33
C ALA A 205 -15.10 6.67 10.03
N ILE A 206 -14.53 5.54 10.46
CA ILE A 206 -15.26 4.54 11.26
C ILE A 206 -15.51 5.08 12.68
N GLN A 207 -14.49 5.67 13.32
CA GLN A 207 -14.61 6.23 14.66
C GLN A 207 -15.71 7.30 14.76
N THR A 208 -15.80 8.17 13.75
CA THR A 208 -16.80 9.24 13.68
C THR A 208 -18.15 8.80 13.09
N LYS A 209 -18.31 7.51 12.78
CA LYS A 209 -19.55 6.90 12.23
C LYS A 209 -19.92 7.40 10.82
N VAL A 210 -18.98 7.91 10.06
CA VAL A 210 -19.13 8.17 8.62
C VAL A 210 -19.23 6.87 7.86
N LEU A 211 -18.44 5.86 8.30
CA LEU A 211 -18.45 4.49 7.83
C LEU A 211 -18.95 3.52 8.92
N ASP A 212 -19.53 2.42 8.51
CA ASP A 212 -19.92 1.32 9.38
C ASP A 212 -18.83 0.24 9.47
N GLY A 213 -17.89 0.24 8.52
CA GLY A 213 -16.77 -0.68 8.47
C GLY A 213 -15.91 -0.46 7.24
N ALA A 214 -15.03 -1.40 7.00
CA ALA A 214 -14.21 -1.46 5.79
C ALA A 214 -13.85 -2.92 5.46
N GLU A 215 -13.04 -3.11 4.42
CA GLU A 215 -12.50 -4.41 4.07
C GLU A 215 -10.97 -4.29 3.86
N ASN A 216 -10.23 -5.29 4.31
CA ASN A 216 -8.79 -5.38 4.06
C ASN A 216 -8.27 -6.78 4.49
N ASN A 217 -6.99 -7.06 4.18
CA ASN A 217 -6.29 -8.21 4.72
C ASN A 217 -6.01 -8.05 6.22
N ILE A 218 -5.77 -9.17 6.89
CA ILE A 218 -5.57 -9.19 8.35
C ILE A 218 -4.31 -8.44 8.79
N ILE A 219 -3.28 -8.42 7.96
CA ILE A 219 -2.01 -7.75 8.26
C ILE A 219 -2.25 -6.24 8.36
N THR A 220 -2.86 -5.62 7.34
CA THR A 220 -3.21 -4.20 7.34
C THR A 220 -4.21 -3.85 8.45
N TYR A 221 -5.21 -4.71 8.71
CA TYR A 221 -6.17 -4.51 9.79
C TYR A 221 -5.49 -4.38 11.17
N VAL A 222 -4.48 -5.22 11.43
CA VAL A 222 -3.71 -5.20 12.68
C VAL A 222 -2.69 -4.06 12.70
N ASP A 223 -1.95 -3.89 11.60
CA ASP A 223 -0.87 -2.89 11.47
C ASP A 223 -1.38 -1.46 11.66
N LEU A 224 -2.57 -1.17 11.11
CA LEU A 224 -3.22 0.13 11.23
C LEU A 224 -4.26 0.22 12.36
N VAL A 225 -4.19 -0.69 13.33
CA VAL A 225 -5.01 -0.76 14.56
C VAL A 225 -6.52 -0.61 14.33
N GLN A 226 -7.01 -1.05 13.17
CA GLN A 226 -8.42 -0.91 12.78
C GLN A 226 -9.38 -1.64 13.74
N TYR A 227 -8.87 -2.66 14.47
CA TYR A 227 -9.63 -3.41 15.47
C TYR A 227 -10.15 -2.55 16.64
N GLU A 228 -9.56 -1.39 16.90
CA GLU A 228 -10.03 -0.48 17.95
C GLU A 228 -11.37 0.17 17.61
N VAL A 229 -11.62 0.41 16.31
CA VAL A 229 -12.82 1.11 15.82
C VAL A 229 -13.81 0.19 15.11
N ALA A 230 -13.36 -0.99 14.67
CA ALA A 230 -14.17 -2.01 13.99
C ALA A 230 -13.76 -3.41 14.43
N PRO A 231 -14.17 -3.85 15.65
CA PRO A 231 -13.66 -5.07 16.28
C PRO A 231 -14.19 -6.38 15.68
N TYR A 232 -15.21 -6.32 14.80
CA TYR A 232 -15.81 -7.52 14.21
C TYR A 232 -15.16 -7.82 12.87
N TYR A 233 -14.13 -8.66 12.87
CA TYR A 233 -13.45 -9.11 11.65
C TYR A 233 -14.13 -10.39 11.12
N ASN A 234 -14.67 -10.31 9.90
CA ASN A 234 -15.47 -11.38 9.29
C ASN A 234 -14.69 -12.00 8.13
N TYR A 235 -14.32 -13.26 8.22
CA TYR A 235 -13.50 -14.00 7.24
C TYR A 235 -14.30 -14.29 5.97
N THR A 236 -14.56 -13.27 5.16
CA THR A 236 -15.30 -13.39 3.89
C THR A 236 -14.43 -13.88 2.74
N GLY A 237 -13.11 -13.63 2.79
CA GLY A 237 -12.16 -14.09 1.79
C GLY A 237 -12.50 -13.68 0.36
N HIS A 238 -13.17 -12.55 0.19
CA HIS A 238 -13.84 -12.17 -1.06
C HIS A 238 -12.89 -11.66 -2.14
N LEU A 239 -11.67 -11.26 -1.77
CA LEU A 239 -10.73 -10.67 -2.71
C LEU A 239 -9.28 -10.98 -2.29
N LEU A 240 -8.46 -11.39 -3.25
CA LEU A 240 -7.01 -11.43 -3.17
C LEU A 240 -6.48 -10.31 -4.06
N LEU A 241 -6.29 -9.13 -3.49
CA LEU A 241 -5.80 -7.95 -4.20
C LEU A 241 -4.29 -7.87 -4.06
N PRO A 242 -3.51 -7.94 -5.16
CA PRO A 242 -2.08 -7.76 -5.08
C PRO A 242 -1.72 -6.28 -4.88
N ASP A 243 -0.64 -6.03 -4.15
CA ASP A 243 0.04 -4.75 -4.17
C ASP A 243 1.11 -4.76 -5.25
N VAL A 244 1.32 -3.64 -5.92
CA VAL A 244 2.16 -3.51 -7.10
C VAL A 244 3.27 -2.51 -6.83
N LEU A 245 4.53 -2.97 -6.93
CA LEU A 245 5.69 -2.08 -6.94
C LEU A 245 5.97 -1.66 -8.38
N PHE A 246 6.04 -0.35 -8.60
CA PHE A 246 6.35 0.22 -9.90
C PHE A 246 7.33 1.38 -9.78
N MET A 247 7.97 1.71 -10.88
CA MET A 247 8.93 2.80 -10.96
C MET A 247 8.72 3.66 -12.19
N LEU A 248 9.26 4.87 -12.13
CA LEU A 248 9.29 5.79 -13.26
C LEU A 248 10.02 5.16 -14.45
N ILE A 249 9.38 5.16 -15.61
CA ILE A 249 9.88 4.51 -16.83
C ILE A 249 11.26 5.01 -17.27
N SER A 250 11.62 6.26 -17.00
CA SER A 250 12.91 6.83 -17.39
C SER A 250 14.13 6.15 -16.73
N TYR A 251 13.94 5.31 -15.73
CA TYR A 251 15.01 4.49 -15.13
C TYR A 251 15.26 3.18 -15.88
N CYS A 252 14.40 2.82 -16.84
CA CYS A 252 14.52 1.56 -17.59
C CYS A 252 15.27 1.71 -18.92
N PHE A 253 15.66 2.95 -19.31
CA PHE A 253 16.34 3.25 -20.58
C PHE A 253 17.63 4.02 -20.40
#